data_1b7915e286e2125816a035ead123dfa0
#
_entry.id   1b7915e286e2125816a035ead123dfa0
#
_cell.length_a   1.000
_cell.length_b   1.000
_cell.length_c   1.000
_cell.angle_alpha   90.00
_cell.angle_beta   90.00
_cell.angle_gamma   90.00
#
_symmetry.space_group_name_H-M   'P 1'
#
loop_
_entity.id
_entity.type
_entity.pdbx_description
1 polymer ?
#
loop_
_entity_poly.entity_id
_entity_poly.type
_entity_poly.pdbx_seq_one_letter_code
_entity_poly.pdbx_strand_id
1 'polypeptide(L)'
;MATIRKGNQDDCAAMAEIFNHYILNSNVIFSNRVRSAEDMRQLVEPVVDRFPFYVAESSGKVIGYCFAHKWMPDPVYGRTLEITIYLSHEATGQHIGSQLLERVIDDCHHLGTHRLISFITEGNEPCERLHAAHGFRLMGVLPEVGYKFGRYLNDAIYLKDLC
;
A
#
# COMPACT_ATOMS: atom_id res chain seq x y z
N MET A 1 -0.22 20.09 -10.14
CA MET A 1 0.80 19.52 -9.23
C MET A 1 0.07 18.74 -8.15
N ALA A 2 0.51 17.54 -7.81
CA ALA A 2 -0.12 16.75 -6.76
C ALA A 2 0.32 17.24 -5.37
N THR A 3 -0.59 17.21 -4.41
CA THR A 3 -0.35 17.54 -3.01
C THR A 3 -0.53 16.30 -2.15
N ILE A 4 0.39 16.06 -1.23
CA ILE A 4 0.28 14.97 -0.24
C ILE A 4 -0.35 15.52 1.03
N ARG A 5 -1.43 14.90 1.47
CA ARG A 5 -2.12 15.23 2.73
C ARG A 5 -2.51 13.99 3.52
N LYS A 6 -2.82 14.17 4.79
CA LYS A 6 -3.39 13.07 5.58
C LYS A 6 -4.69 12.57 4.96
N GLY A 7 -4.82 11.25 4.91
CA GLY A 7 -6.03 10.57 4.47
C GLY A 7 -7.09 10.51 5.57
N ASN A 8 -8.33 10.40 5.16
CA ASN A 8 -9.47 10.25 6.05
C ASN A 8 -10.55 9.35 5.41
N GLN A 9 -11.66 9.14 6.11
CA GLN A 9 -12.72 8.25 5.62
C GLN A 9 -13.47 8.79 4.38
N ASP A 10 -13.43 10.09 4.11
CA ASP A 10 -14.06 10.67 2.92
C ASP A 10 -13.31 10.30 1.63
N ASP A 11 -12.05 9.88 1.75
CA ASP A 11 -11.23 9.45 0.62
C ASP A 11 -11.57 8.02 0.12
N CYS A 12 -12.36 7.26 0.89
CA CYS A 12 -12.59 5.84 0.64
C CYS A 12 -13.27 5.53 -0.69
N ALA A 13 -14.12 6.42 -1.21
CA ALA A 13 -14.72 6.23 -2.53
C ALA A 13 -13.66 6.27 -3.64
N ALA A 14 -12.77 7.25 -3.61
CA ALA A 14 -11.67 7.36 -4.58
C ALA A 14 -10.64 6.24 -4.41
N MET A 15 -10.36 5.81 -3.18
CA MET A 15 -9.51 4.64 -2.91
C MET A 15 -10.10 3.36 -3.52
N ALA A 16 -11.42 3.17 -3.41
CA ALA A 16 -12.10 2.03 -4.03
C ALA A 16 -11.98 2.04 -5.56
N GLU A 17 -12.12 3.21 -6.20
CA GLU A 17 -11.94 3.34 -7.64
C GLU A 17 -10.52 2.93 -8.07
N ILE A 18 -9.49 3.43 -7.38
CA ILE A 18 -8.08 3.09 -7.66
C ILE A 18 -7.85 1.58 -7.49
N PHE A 19 -8.29 1.02 -6.36
CA PHE A 19 -8.14 -0.41 -6.05
C PHE A 19 -8.84 -1.29 -7.10
N ASN A 20 -10.08 -0.97 -7.44
CA ASN A 20 -10.90 -1.76 -8.38
C ASN A 20 -10.33 -1.76 -9.80
N HIS A 21 -9.67 -0.68 -10.21
CA HIS A 21 -8.96 -0.68 -11.48
C HIS A 21 -7.93 -1.82 -11.56
N TYR A 22 -7.14 -2.01 -10.50
CA TYR A 22 -6.15 -3.08 -10.44
C TYR A 22 -6.77 -4.48 -10.26
N ILE A 23 -7.88 -4.59 -9.51
CA ILE A 23 -8.63 -5.86 -9.40
C ILE A 23 -9.05 -6.36 -10.78
N LEU A 24 -9.59 -5.47 -11.60
CA LEU A 24 -10.18 -5.84 -12.89
C LEU A 24 -9.16 -5.97 -14.01
N ASN A 25 -8.04 -5.27 -13.94
CA ASN A 25 -7.13 -5.08 -15.08
C ASN A 25 -5.70 -5.59 -14.84
N SER A 26 -5.38 -6.11 -13.65
CA SER A 26 -4.01 -6.52 -13.35
C SER A 26 -3.92 -7.66 -12.34
N ASN A 27 -2.70 -8.19 -12.18
CA ASN A 27 -2.36 -9.21 -11.18
C ASN A 27 -1.74 -8.60 -9.91
N VAL A 28 -1.61 -7.29 -9.80
CA VAL A 28 -0.91 -6.65 -8.68
C VAL A 28 -1.67 -6.74 -7.36
N ILE A 29 -2.95 -7.12 -7.40
CA ILE A 29 -3.77 -7.36 -6.21
C ILE A 29 -4.26 -8.81 -6.22
N PHE A 30 -4.01 -9.54 -5.14
CA PHE A 30 -4.44 -10.93 -4.93
C PHE A 30 -5.88 -10.99 -4.44
N SER A 31 -6.79 -10.46 -5.25
CA SER A 31 -8.22 -10.53 -5.02
C SER A 31 -8.96 -10.46 -6.35
N ASN A 32 -10.11 -11.12 -6.40
CA ASN A 32 -11.04 -11.05 -7.53
C ASN A 32 -12.30 -10.22 -7.18
N ARG A 33 -12.41 -9.76 -5.93
CA ARG A 33 -13.58 -9.05 -5.43
C ARG A 33 -13.35 -7.53 -5.48
N VAL A 34 -14.17 -6.82 -6.24
CA VAL A 34 -14.23 -5.36 -6.17
C VAL A 34 -14.70 -4.91 -4.79
N ARG A 35 -14.26 -3.73 -4.38
CA ARG A 35 -14.60 -3.12 -3.09
C ARG A 35 -15.47 -1.89 -3.27
N SER A 36 -16.45 -1.73 -2.40
CA SER A 36 -17.22 -0.50 -2.25
C SER A 36 -16.47 0.54 -1.42
N ALA A 37 -16.96 1.78 -1.40
CA ALA A 37 -16.46 2.80 -0.49
C ALA A 37 -16.60 2.36 0.98
N GLU A 38 -17.66 1.62 1.32
CA GLU A 38 -17.87 1.09 2.66
C GLU A 38 -16.87 0.01 3.03
N ASP A 39 -16.55 -0.91 2.10
CA ASP A 39 -15.48 -1.90 2.32
C ASP A 39 -14.14 -1.19 2.62
N MET A 40 -13.85 -0.09 1.91
CA MET A 40 -12.64 0.71 2.17
C MET A 40 -12.69 1.45 3.52
N ARG A 41 -13.86 1.95 3.94
CA ARG A 41 -14.01 2.56 5.28
C ARG A 41 -13.71 1.56 6.37
N GLN A 42 -14.25 0.35 6.29
CA GLN A 42 -13.97 -0.72 7.25
C GLN A 42 -12.47 -1.08 7.28
N LEU A 43 -11.80 -1.06 6.12
CA LEU A 43 -10.37 -1.33 6.03
C LEU A 43 -9.53 -0.25 6.73
N VAL A 44 -9.86 1.03 6.55
CA VAL A 44 -9.07 2.15 7.10
C VAL A 44 -9.51 2.61 8.49
N GLU A 45 -10.67 2.19 8.97
CA GLU A 45 -11.16 2.54 10.32
C GLU A 45 -10.13 2.26 11.43
N PRO A 46 -9.45 1.10 11.48
CA PRO A 46 -8.41 0.86 12.48
C PRO A 46 -7.11 1.62 12.22
N VAL A 47 -6.97 2.27 11.06
CA VAL A 47 -5.77 3.00 10.64
C VAL A 47 -5.90 4.50 10.94
N VAL A 48 -7.06 5.09 10.62
CA VAL A 48 -7.31 6.53 10.81
C VAL A 48 -7.01 6.95 12.25
N ASP A 49 -6.25 8.03 12.40
CA ASP A 49 -5.80 8.61 13.67
C ASP A 49 -4.86 7.73 14.54
N ARG A 50 -4.51 6.52 14.07
CA ARG A 50 -3.64 5.59 14.81
C ARG A 50 -2.34 5.30 14.09
N PHE A 51 -2.39 5.19 12.78
CA PHE A 51 -1.26 4.85 11.92
C PHE A 51 -1.11 5.86 10.79
N PRO A 52 0.07 6.00 10.19
CA PRO A 52 0.27 6.87 9.04
C PRO A 52 -0.66 6.50 7.88
N PHE A 53 -1.41 7.49 7.42
CA PHE A 53 -2.30 7.37 6.28
C PHE A 53 -2.27 8.67 5.48
N TYR A 54 -1.85 8.59 4.24
CA TYR A 54 -1.71 9.72 3.33
C TYR A 54 -2.35 9.46 1.98
N VAL A 55 -2.87 10.51 1.39
CA VAL A 55 -3.39 10.52 0.02
C VAL A 55 -2.66 11.57 -0.81
N ALA A 56 -2.52 11.30 -2.09
CA ALA A 56 -2.10 12.27 -3.08
C ALA A 56 -3.34 12.81 -3.79
N GLU A 57 -3.46 14.13 -3.83
CA GLU A 57 -4.58 14.84 -4.46
C GLU A 57 -4.08 15.75 -5.58
N SER A 58 -4.77 15.74 -6.70
CA SER A 58 -4.53 16.64 -7.83
C SER A 58 -5.86 17.12 -8.37
N SER A 59 -6.01 18.45 -8.50
CA SER A 59 -7.24 19.09 -8.99
C SER A 59 -8.51 18.63 -8.26
N GLY A 60 -8.42 18.46 -6.94
CA GLY A 60 -9.54 18.02 -6.10
C GLY A 60 -9.88 16.53 -6.20
N LYS A 61 -9.07 15.73 -6.89
CA LYS A 61 -9.25 14.28 -7.00
C LYS A 61 -8.10 13.53 -6.33
N VAL A 62 -8.42 12.52 -5.53
CA VAL A 62 -7.42 11.59 -4.98
C VAL A 62 -6.91 10.70 -6.11
N ILE A 63 -5.59 10.70 -6.29
CA ILE A 63 -4.89 9.96 -7.35
C ILE A 63 -3.91 8.91 -6.82
N GLY A 64 -3.84 8.75 -5.52
CA GLY A 64 -3.02 7.73 -4.87
C GLY A 64 -3.19 7.75 -3.37
N TYR A 65 -2.84 6.67 -2.72
CA TYR A 65 -2.85 6.55 -1.27
C TYR A 65 -1.79 5.58 -0.76
N CYS A 66 -1.34 5.82 0.45
CA CYS A 66 -0.43 4.94 1.18
C CYS A 66 -0.77 4.97 2.67
N PHE A 67 -0.79 3.82 3.30
CA PHE A 67 -0.95 3.72 4.75
C PHE A 67 -0.19 2.55 5.33
N ALA A 68 0.10 2.64 6.64
CA ALA A 68 0.61 1.54 7.42
C ALA A 68 -0.51 0.96 8.29
N HIS A 69 -0.48 -0.33 8.52
CA HIS A 69 -1.42 -1.01 9.41
C HIS A 69 -0.73 -2.16 10.15
N LYS A 70 -1.38 -2.70 11.17
CA LYS A 70 -0.86 -3.88 11.86
C LYS A 70 -0.68 -5.03 10.87
N TRP A 71 0.51 -5.63 10.85
CA TRP A 71 0.74 -6.84 10.06
C TRP A 71 -0.02 -8.03 10.61
N MET A 72 0.07 -8.26 11.91
CA MET A 72 -0.59 -9.38 12.60
C MET A 72 -1.34 -8.87 13.84
N PRO A 73 -2.42 -9.55 14.26
CA PRO A 73 -3.26 -9.07 15.35
C PRO A 73 -2.63 -9.22 16.74
N ASP A 74 -1.73 -10.20 16.93
CA ASP A 74 -1.12 -10.45 18.23
C ASP A 74 -0.16 -9.33 18.64
N PRO A 75 -0.21 -8.86 19.90
CA PRO A 75 0.66 -7.78 20.40
C PRO A 75 2.17 -8.03 20.26
N VAL A 76 2.63 -9.27 20.17
CA VAL A 76 4.03 -9.60 19.93
C VAL A 76 4.56 -8.99 18.61
N TYR A 77 3.70 -8.79 17.64
CA TYR A 77 4.02 -8.14 16.35
C TYR A 77 3.82 -6.62 16.37
N GLY A 78 3.53 -6.02 17.51
CA GLY A 78 3.11 -4.62 17.63
C GLY A 78 4.12 -3.59 17.13
N ARG A 79 5.37 -3.97 16.90
CA ARG A 79 6.42 -3.09 16.34
C ARG A 79 6.73 -3.36 14.87
N THR A 80 5.90 -4.17 14.21
CA THR A 80 5.96 -4.43 12.77
C THR A 80 4.66 -3.96 12.13
N LEU A 81 4.76 -3.09 11.13
CA LEU A 81 3.62 -2.61 10.36
C LEU A 81 3.74 -3.05 8.91
N GLU A 82 2.60 -3.31 8.28
CA GLU A 82 2.51 -3.58 6.86
C GLU A 82 2.17 -2.30 6.11
N ILE A 83 2.81 -2.11 4.94
CA ILE A 83 2.57 -0.97 4.05
C ILE A 83 1.64 -1.38 2.92
N THR A 84 0.66 -0.53 2.66
CA THR A 84 -0.22 -0.60 1.49
C THR A 84 -0.08 0.69 0.69
N ILE A 85 0.21 0.59 -0.61
CA ILE A 85 0.33 1.75 -1.51
C ILE A 85 -0.27 1.44 -2.87
N TYR A 86 -1.13 2.34 -3.36
CA TYR A 86 -1.70 2.29 -4.71
C TYR A 86 -1.79 3.68 -5.32
N LEU A 87 -1.52 3.77 -6.61
CA LEU A 87 -1.67 4.98 -7.40
C LEU A 87 -2.70 4.74 -8.50
N SER A 88 -3.47 5.76 -8.87
CA SER A 88 -4.17 5.77 -10.14
C SER A 88 -3.17 5.48 -11.27
N HIS A 89 -3.55 4.67 -12.25
CA HIS A 89 -2.63 4.32 -13.35
C HIS A 89 -2.17 5.55 -14.14
N GLU A 90 -2.97 6.62 -14.19
CA GLU A 90 -2.63 7.89 -14.82
C GLU A 90 -1.59 8.70 -14.01
N ALA A 91 -1.43 8.40 -12.73
CA ALA A 91 -0.52 9.10 -11.81
C ALA A 91 0.84 8.41 -11.67
N THR A 92 1.06 7.27 -12.34
CA THR A 92 2.32 6.55 -12.28
C THR A 92 3.45 7.30 -13.01
N GLY A 93 4.69 7.10 -12.59
CA GLY A 93 5.86 7.74 -13.21
C GLY A 93 6.08 9.22 -12.85
N GLN A 94 5.29 9.78 -11.94
CA GLN A 94 5.36 11.19 -11.52
C GLN A 94 5.97 11.40 -10.12
N HIS A 95 6.69 10.42 -9.60
CA HIS A 95 7.29 10.42 -8.26
C HIS A 95 6.28 10.55 -7.09
N ILE A 96 4.99 10.45 -7.35
CA ILE A 96 3.93 10.54 -6.33
C ILE A 96 4.03 9.37 -5.34
N GLY A 97 4.29 8.17 -5.84
CA GLY A 97 4.49 6.99 -4.99
C GLY A 97 5.65 7.16 -4.00
N SER A 98 6.76 7.75 -4.46
CA SER A 98 7.92 8.05 -3.61
C SER A 98 7.54 9.00 -2.48
N GLN A 99 6.86 10.10 -2.79
CA GLN A 99 6.43 11.09 -1.79
C GLN A 99 5.46 10.50 -0.76
N LEU A 100 4.51 9.68 -1.20
CA LEU A 100 3.58 8.98 -0.30
C LEU A 100 4.31 8.01 0.63
N LEU A 101 5.19 7.19 0.06
CA LEU A 101 5.91 6.17 0.80
C LEU A 101 6.88 6.80 1.82
N GLU A 102 7.60 7.86 1.44
CA GLU A 102 8.48 8.62 2.34
C GLU A 102 7.71 9.15 3.55
N ARG A 103 6.56 9.77 3.34
CA ARG A 103 5.73 10.30 4.45
C ARG A 103 5.31 9.21 5.43
N VAL A 104 4.85 8.07 4.92
CA VAL A 104 4.43 6.96 5.76
C VAL A 104 5.62 6.36 6.52
N ILE A 105 6.78 6.19 5.86
CA ILE A 105 8.01 5.69 6.48
C ILE A 105 8.46 6.61 7.62
N ASP A 106 8.50 7.92 7.38
CA ASP A 106 8.92 8.90 8.38
C ASP A 106 8.02 8.87 9.62
N ASP A 107 6.71 8.86 9.43
CA ASP A 107 5.78 8.78 10.55
C ASP A 107 5.86 7.43 11.28
N CYS A 108 6.06 6.32 10.57
CA CYS A 108 6.30 5.01 11.19
C CYS A 108 7.56 5.01 12.06
N HIS A 109 8.62 5.67 11.61
CA HIS A 109 9.85 5.83 12.39
C HIS A 109 9.57 6.60 13.68
N HIS A 110 8.84 7.71 13.61
CA HIS A 110 8.46 8.51 14.79
C HIS A 110 7.54 7.76 15.77
N LEU A 111 6.74 6.83 15.28
CA LEU A 111 5.92 5.94 16.12
C LEU A 111 6.73 4.84 16.85
N GLY A 112 8.04 4.73 16.58
CA GLY A 112 8.86 3.67 17.14
C GLY A 112 8.66 2.30 16.48
N THR A 113 8.14 2.25 15.25
CA THR A 113 8.05 1.03 14.46
C THR A 113 9.47 0.50 14.20
N HIS A 114 9.64 -0.80 14.38
CA HIS A 114 10.94 -1.45 14.21
C HIS A 114 11.13 -1.98 12.79
N ARG A 115 10.08 -2.55 12.20
CA ARG A 115 10.09 -3.13 10.85
C ARG A 115 8.87 -2.70 10.05
N LEU A 116 9.09 -2.46 8.75
CA LEU A 116 8.01 -2.37 7.77
C LEU A 116 8.07 -3.57 6.83
N ILE A 117 6.92 -4.15 6.56
CA ILE A 117 6.76 -5.27 5.64
C ILE A 117 5.83 -4.87 4.50
N SER A 118 6.12 -5.34 3.30
CA SER A 118 5.26 -5.19 2.12
C SER A 118 5.19 -6.49 1.35
N PHE A 119 4.00 -6.83 0.89
CA PHE A 119 3.76 -7.94 -0.01
C PHE A 119 3.53 -7.37 -1.42
N ILE A 120 4.32 -7.83 -2.37
CA ILE A 120 4.30 -7.33 -3.75
C ILE A 120 4.21 -8.53 -4.67
N THR A 121 3.23 -8.54 -5.59
CA THR A 121 3.19 -9.58 -6.63
C THR A 121 4.51 -9.61 -7.38
N GLU A 122 5.16 -10.78 -7.43
CA GLU A 122 6.41 -10.94 -8.16
C GLU A 122 6.24 -10.51 -9.63
N GLY A 123 7.18 -9.69 -10.11
CA GLY A 123 7.12 -9.10 -11.45
C GLY A 123 6.36 -7.78 -11.54
N ASN A 124 5.82 -7.25 -10.45
CA ASN A 124 5.35 -5.88 -10.38
C ASN A 124 6.55 -4.93 -10.24
N GLU A 125 7.35 -4.84 -11.30
CA GLU A 125 8.62 -4.11 -11.31
C GLU A 125 8.52 -2.65 -10.85
N PRO A 126 7.50 -1.85 -11.20
CA PRO A 126 7.40 -0.49 -10.69
C PRO A 126 7.31 -0.42 -9.17
N CYS A 127 6.55 -1.32 -8.56
CA CYS A 127 6.39 -1.41 -7.12
C CYS A 127 7.66 -1.93 -6.44
N GLU A 128 8.28 -2.96 -7.01
CA GLU A 128 9.55 -3.51 -6.54
C GLU A 128 10.66 -2.45 -6.54
N ARG A 129 10.81 -1.70 -7.63
CA ARG A 129 11.78 -0.61 -7.73
C ARG A 129 11.51 0.52 -6.74
N LEU A 130 10.23 0.89 -6.56
CA LEU A 130 9.83 1.90 -5.58
C LEU A 130 10.26 1.50 -4.16
N HIS A 131 9.95 0.27 -3.76
CA HIS A 131 10.32 -0.21 -2.42
C HIS A 131 11.84 -0.34 -2.24
N ALA A 132 12.54 -0.87 -3.23
CA ALA A 132 14.00 -0.97 -3.19
C ALA A 132 14.68 0.40 -3.06
N ALA A 133 14.19 1.42 -3.79
CA ALA A 133 14.69 2.79 -3.70
C ALA A 133 14.50 3.42 -2.31
N HIS A 134 13.53 2.92 -1.52
CA HIS A 134 13.27 3.35 -0.15
C HIS A 134 13.82 2.42 0.92
N GLY A 135 14.77 1.56 0.55
CA GLY A 135 15.53 0.71 1.46
C GLY A 135 14.82 -0.58 1.89
N PHE A 136 13.75 -0.97 1.21
CA PHE A 136 13.19 -2.31 1.38
C PHE A 136 14.06 -3.35 0.68
N ARG A 137 14.21 -4.51 1.29
CA ARG A 137 14.97 -5.65 0.78
C ARG A 137 14.06 -6.84 0.53
N LEU A 138 14.24 -7.54 -0.57
CA LEU A 138 13.57 -8.80 -0.84
C LEU A 138 14.01 -9.86 0.18
N MET A 139 13.06 -10.42 0.92
CA MET A 139 13.31 -11.46 1.92
C MET A 139 13.03 -12.86 1.38
N GLY A 140 12.13 -12.99 0.45
CA GLY A 140 11.77 -14.25 -0.16
C GLY A 140 10.54 -14.12 -1.04
N VAL A 141 10.22 -15.21 -1.72
CA VAL A 141 9.06 -15.32 -2.60
C VAL A 141 8.24 -16.52 -2.15
N LEU A 142 6.94 -16.33 -2.01
CA LEU A 142 5.96 -17.39 -1.77
C LEU A 142 5.47 -17.87 -3.15
N PRO A 143 5.89 -19.06 -3.60
CA PRO A 143 5.53 -19.52 -4.93
C PRO A 143 4.08 -19.98 -4.99
N GLU A 144 3.37 -19.59 -6.06
CA GLU A 144 2.04 -20.09 -6.45
C GLU A 144 0.95 -19.95 -5.36
N VAL A 145 1.07 -18.94 -4.49
CA VAL A 145 0.10 -18.71 -3.40
C VAL A 145 -1.18 -18.02 -3.84
N GLY A 146 -1.19 -17.35 -5.00
CA GLY A 146 -2.36 -16.72 -5.60
C GLY A 146 -2.76 -17.39 -6.91
N TYR A 147 -4.05 -17.34 -7.25
CA TYR A 147 -4.56 -17.79 -8.56
C TYR A 147 -5.51 -16.74 -9.13
N LYS A 148 -5.15 -16.19 -10.29
CA LYS A 148 -5.92 -15.11 -10.91
C LYS A 148 -5.73 -15.13 -12.43
N PHE A 149 -6.80 -14.84 -13.16
CA PHE A 149 -6.79 -14.84 -14.62
C PHE A 149 -6.21 -16.12 -15.24
N GLY A 150 -6.55 -17.29 -14.67
CA GLY A 150 -6.16 -18.59 -15.18
C GLY A 150 -4.70 -18.99 -14.92
N ARG A 151 -3.97 -18.28 -14.05
CA ARG A 151 -2.58 -18.60 -13.71
C ARG A 151 -2.28 -18.45 -12.22
N TYR A 152 -1.29 -19.20 -11.76
CA TYR A 152 -0.72 -19.04 -10.44
C TYR A 152 0.19 -17.81 -10.36
N LEU A 153 0.20 -17.15 -9.22
CA LEU A 153 0.96 -15.95 -8.94
C LEU A 153 1.82 -16.15 -7.70
N ASN A 154 3.02 -15.60 -7.76
CA ASN A 154 3.94 -15.59 -6.64
C ASN A 154 3.83 -14.26 -5.88
N ASP A 155 4.02 -14.31 -4.57
CA ASP A 155 4.00 -13.13 -3.70
C ASP A 155 5.38 -12.90 -3.09
N ALA A 156 5.97 -11.75 -3.36
CA ALA A 156 7.29 -11.38 -2.88
C ALA A 156 7.17 -10.59 -1.58
N ILE A 157 8.01 -10.94 -0.60
CA ILE A 157 8.04 -10.31 0.72
C ILE A 157 9.23 -9.35 0.78
N TYR A 158 8.94 -8.08 1.02
CA TYR A 158 9.92 -7.02 1.20
C TYR A 158 9.91 -6.51 2.63
N LEU A 159 11.08 -6.24 3.19
CA LEU A 159 11.25 -5.77 4.56
C LEU A 159 12.17 -4.55 4.60
N LYS A 160 11.81 -3.58 5.45
CA LYS A 160 12.64 -2.41 5.76
C LYS A 160 12.88 -2.32 7.26
N ASP A 161 14.13 -2.11 7.61
CA ASP A 161 14.56 -1.80 8.98
C ASP A 161 14.37 -0.29 9.24
N LEU A 162 13.77 0.08 10.37
CA LEU A 162 13.64 1.47 10.81
C LEU A 162 14.51 1.81 12.01
N CYS A 163 14.88 0.81 12.80
CA CYS A 163 15.74 0.99 13.96
C CYS A 163 16.82 -0.08 14.00
#